data_c6d887d313f54f0dace5dab3000c31f7
#
_entry.id   c6d887d313f54f0dace5dab3000c31f7
#
_cell.length_a   1.000
_cell.length_b   1.000
_cell.length_c   1.000
_cell.angle_alpha   90.00
_cell.angle_beta   90.00
_cell.angle_gamma   90.00
#
_symmetry.space_group_name_H-M   'P 1'
#
loop_
_entity.id
_entity.type
_entity.pdbx_description
1 polymer ?
#
loop_
_entity_poly.entity_id
_entity_poly.type
_entity_poly.pdbx_seq_one_letter_code
_entity_poly.pdbx_strand_id
1 'polypeptide(L)'
;MEKLTPEQLHKLADEYAYNKVKREIEQGVQGMEMKFNSVASSRGDYPFTAVTFGLGTGRFETLISHTLLKVRKEGQGREGFKRPVLFPKLSFFYDEELHGEGKELEWLFDEAIECSAKSMYPDFIACTGTGYAPSIYKKYKVPISRMGCVDKDEIITIKLDDGITKCTFSEAWDILSCKFKVNNQSDLGFDSGEYINLQDVEILDVNGFVNCSRIIKNSPSNDWFIVTLSNGCTLKCTSDHVWTIGTATKLTTKLNVGDLVRVTNSSGNEAATMSPIKSIEKINYTCESYDVTTSTEHFMCSGIRSHNCRANLSPWYIKGGMSPADDSDRPIYNGRFNMGAIALNFPMYVAKAKEEGKDFYEVLDYYLELVRGLHQKTIEFLSHKKAGINPLGFCEGGFYNGHKDPEEELGLEFLKPMTISFGIIALNEASVLATGKSIAEDDSWAVEVMQYINDYVNRIKVEDDTLYAIYGVPGESAVGTLRDCFVKKYGIIPRVSDKSYFTNSFHCAVYEDINPIQKQNKEYRCFHLTNGGNIQYCRYPLDYNLDAMKTLVRRAMGMGFYEGLNLQLDFCNSCGDQFIDADECPKCGSNDITRIERMNGYLGFTRSPQGKPMYNDAKLDELKDRISM
;
A
#
# COMPACT_ATOMS: atom_id res chain seq x y z
N MET A 1 53.27 0.09 -18.98
CA MET A 1 51.94 -0.22 -18.44
C MET A 1 52.16 -1.18 -17.30
N GLU A 2 51.98 -0.74 -16.07
CA GLU A 2 51.96 -1.63 -14.89
C GLU A 2 50.82 -2.62 -15.03
N LYS A 3 51.10 -3.90 -14.86
CA LYS A 3 50.06 -4.94 -14.86
C LYS A 3 49.28 -4.85 -13.54
N LEU A 4 47.97 -4.61 -13.63
CA LEU A 4 47.08 -4.62 -12.50
C LEU A 4 47.15 -5.98 -11.77
N THR A 5 47.12 -5.94 -10.44
CA THR A 5 47.02 -7.17 -9.65
C THR A 5 45.64 -7.83 -9.81
N PRO A 6 45.48 -9.13 -9.54
CA PRO A 6 44.18 -9.80 -9.58
C PRO A 6 43.12 -9.09 -8.72
N GLU A 7 43.49 -8.57 -7.54
CA GLU A 7 42.59 -7.81 -6.65
C GLU A 7 42.15 -6.49 -7.28
N GLN A 8 43.09 -5.76 -7.92
CA GLN A 8 42.76 -4.52 -8.64
C GLN A 8 41.83 -4.77 -9.83
N LEU A 9 42.06 -5.89 -10.57
CA LEU A 9 41.19 -6.30 -11.67
C LEU A 9 39.79 -6.67 -11.16
N HIS A 10 39.69 -7.39 -10.04
CA HIS A 10 38.42 -7.78 -9.45
C HIS A 10 37.62 -6.55 -8.99
N LYS A 11 38.30 -5.62 -8.31
CA LYS A 11 37.70 -4.35 -7.90
C LYS A 11 37.17 -3.53 -9.09
N LEU A 12 37.95 -3.39 -10.16
CA LEU A 12 37.53 -2.69 -11.38
C LEU A 12 36.35 -3.38 -12.06
N ALA A 13 36.32 -4.73 -12.07
CA ALA A 13 35.22 -5.49 -12.63
C ALA A 13 33.93 -5.30 -11.81
N ASP A 14 34.01 -5.31 -10.47
CA ASP A 14 32.88 -5.05 -9.59
C ASP A 14 32.34 -3.62 -9.72
N GLU A 15 33.24 -2.64 -9.77
CA GLU A 15 32.87 -1.23 -10.02
C GLU A 15 32.19 -1.04 -11.39
N TYR A 16 32.71 -1.70 -12.43
CA TYR A 16 32.12 -1.66 -13.77
C TYR A 16 30.72 -2.29 -13.77
N ALA A 17 30.59 -3.50 -13.20
CA ALA A 17 29.31 -4.20 -13.10
C ALA A 17 28.28 -3.38 -12.32
N TYR A 18 28.69 -2.85 -11.17
CA TYR A 18 27.82 -1.98 -10.36
C TYR A 18 27.33 -0.75 -11.12
N ASN A 19 28.23 -0.06 -11.82
CA ASN A 19 27.86 1.13 -12.60
C ASN A 19 26.94 0.79 -13.78
N LYS A 20 27.09 -0.40 -14.37
CA LYS A 20 26.17 -0.92 -15.40
C LYS A 20 24.78 -1.15 -14.80
N VAL A 21 24.67 -1.90 -13.70
CA VAL A 21 23.41 -2.17 -13.02
C VAL A 21 22.74 -0.88 -12.56
N LYS A 22 23.49 0.05 -11.96
CA LYS A 22 22.99 1.36 -11.56
C LYS A 22 22.34 2.11 -12.73
N ARG A 23 22.96 2.10 -13.90
CA ARG A 23 22.43 2.74 -15.11
C ARG A 23 21.15 2.07 -15.61
N GLU A 24 21.12 0.74 -15.63
CA GLU A 24 19.93 -0.02 -16.06
C GLU A 24 18.73 0.24 -15.11
N ILE A 25 18.95 0.23 -13.79
CA ILE A 25 17.92 0.59 -12.80
C ILE A 25 17.42 2.02 -13.04
N GLU A 26 18.32 2.98 -13.24
CA GLU A 26 17.95 4.39 -13.48
C GLU A 26 17.11 4.54 -14.76
N GLN A 27 17.48 3.87 -15.84
CA GLN A 27 16.72 3.88 -17.10
C GLN A 27 15.36 3.16 -16.94
N GLY A 28 15.31 2.04 -16.21
CA GLY A 28 14.09 1.32 -15.91
C GLY A 28 13.10 2.18 -15.12
N VAL A 29 13.55 2.86 -14.06
CA VAL A 29 12.72 3.77 -13.26
C VAL A 29 12.24 4.96 -14.08
N GLN A 30 13.10 5.58 -14.90
CA GLN A 30 12.71 6.67 -15.81
C GLN A 30 11.66 6.21 -16.83
N GLY A 31 11.83 5.02 -17.42
CA GLY A 31 10.88 4.43 -18.36
C GLY A 31 9.54 4.12 -17.71
N MET A 32 9.56 3.59 -16.50
CA MET A 32 8.36 3.32 -15.69
C MET A 32 7.59 4.62 -15.42
N GLU A 33 8.23 5.64 -14.87
CA GLU A 33 7.57 6.93 -14.60
C GLU A 33 7.04 7.57 -15.88
N MET A 34 7.79 7.53 -16.98
CA MET A 34 7.34 8.05 -18.27
C MET A 34 6.06 7.35 -18.73
N LYS A 35 6.00 6.02 -18.67
CA LYS A 35 4.80 5.25 -19.08
C LYS A 35 3.60 5.60 -18.22
N PHE A 36 3.73 5.62 -16.89
CA PHE A 36 2.62 5.94 -15.99
C PHE A 36 2.08 7.36 -16.14
N ASN A 37 2.87 8.30 -16.66
CA ASN A 37 2.46 9.68 -16.88
C ASN A 37 2.10 10.01 -18.34
N SER A 38 2.24 9.07 -19.28
CA SER A 38 1.96 9.27 -20.72
C SER A 38 0.82 8.40 -21.25
N VAL A 39 0.51 7.28 -20.60
CA VAL A 39 -0.50 6.30 -21.07
C VAL A 39 -1.75 6.44 -20.21
N ALA A 40 -2.76 7.14 -20.73
CA ALA A 40 -4.09 7.16 -20.13
C ALA A 40 -4.84 5.85 -20.44
N SER A 41 -5.73 5.44 -19.52
CA SER A 41 -6.70 4.36 -19.77
C SER A 41 -7.64 4.71 -20.93
N SER A 42 -8.44 3.75 -21.40
CA SER A 42 -9.49 3.99 -22.39
C SER A 42 -10.52 5.05 -21.96
N ARG A 43 -10.56 5.40 -20.67
CA ARG A 43 -11.41 6.46 -20.11
C ARG A 43 -10.68 7.81 -19.98
N GLY A 44 -9.40 7.89 -20.34
CA GLY A 44 -8.59 9.10 -20.19
C GLY A 44 -7.95 9.28 -18.81
N ASP A 45 -8.14 8.34 -17.88
CA ASP A 45 -7.55 8.38 -16.55
C ASP A 45 -6.15 7.78 -16.54
N TYR A 46 -5.26 8.32 -15.70
CA TYR A 46 -3.96 7.70 -15.42
C TYR A 46 -4.12 6.50 -14.48
N PRO A 47 -3.28 5.46 -14.61
CA PRO A 47 -3.33 4.32 -13.69
C PRO A 47 -2.91 4.74 -12.28
N PHE A 48 -3.81 4.57 -11.30
CA PHE A 48 -3.51 4.80 -9.88
C PHE A 48 -2.66 3.65 -9.34
N THR A 49 -1.36 3.79 -9.49
CA THR A 49 -0.36 2.82 -9.04
C THR A 49 0.50 3.42 -7.94
N ALA A 50 0.83 2.63 -6.92
CA ALA A 50 1.73 3.03 -5.86
C ALA A 50 2.94 2.08 -5.79
N VAL A 51 4.11 2.65 -5.51
CA VAL A 51 5.34 1.92 -5.19
C VAL A 51 5.71 2.21 -3.75
N THR A 52 5.90 1.16 -2.94
CA THR A 52 6.33 1.25 -1.55
C THR A 52 7.74 0.72 -1.40
N PHE A 53 8.60 1.41 -0.66
CA PHE A 53 10.03 1.09 -0.50
C PHE A 53 10.59 1.67 0.80
N GLY A 54 11.87 1.45 1.08
CA GLY A 54 12.61 2.08 2.18
C GLY A 54 13.18 1.11 3.23
N LEU A 55 12.67 -0.12 3.36
CA LEU A 55 13.09 -1.04 4.43
C LEU A 55 14.28 -1.94 4.06
N GLY A 56 14.64 -2.03 2.78
CA GLY A 56 15.75 -2.85 2.33
C GLY A 56 17.10 -2.25 2.71
N THR A 57 18.00 -3.07 3.29
CA THR A 57 19.36 -2.67 3.74
C THR A 57 20.45 -3.16 2.80
N GLY A 58 20.14 -4.06 1.86
CA GLY A 58 21.10 -4.60 0.91
C GLY A 58 21.58 -3.55 -0.10
N ARG A 59 22.79 -3.79 -0.68
CA ARG A 59 23.47 -2.89 -1.63
C ARG A 59 22.58 -2.46 -2.81
N PHE A 60 21.77 -3.38 -3.36
CA PHE A 60 20.89 -3.09 -4.50
C PHE A 60 19.51 -2.60 -4.06
N GLU A 61 19.00 -3.03 -2.92
CA GLU A 61 17.75 -2.54 -2.34
C GLU A 61 17.84 -1.04 -2.02
N THR A 62 18.94 -0.63 -1.39
CA THR A 62 19.23 0.79 -1.14
C THR A 62 19.47 1.55 -2.42
N LEU A 63 20.14 0.95 -3.42
CA LEU A 63 20.35 1.55 -4.74
C LEU A 63 19.01 1.78 -5.46
N ILE A 64 18.08 0.83 -5.44
CA ILE A 64 16.75 0.98 -6.03
C ILE A 64 15.97 2.08 -5.32
N SER A 65 15.96 2.07 -3.98
CA SER A 65 15.29 3.10 -3.16
C SER A 65 15.84 4.50 -3.46
N HIS A 66 17.15 4.64 -3.47
CA HIS A 66 17.85 5.88 -3.85
C HIS A 66 17.49 6.31 -5.29
N THR A 67 17.48 5.36 -6.24
CA THR A 67 17.20 5.67 -7.66
C THR A 67 15.77 6.13 -7.87
N LEU A 68 14.78 5.53 -7.18
CA LEU A 68 13.39 5.99 -7.19
C LEU A 68 13.28 7.44 -6.71
N LEU A 69 13.95 7.79 -5.62
CA LEU A 69 13.97 9.15 -5.09
C LEU A 69 14.68 10.12 -6.04
N LYS A 70 15.85 9.72 -6.56
CA LYS A 70 16.64 10.53 -7.50
C LYS A 70 15.85 10.87 -8.75
N VAL A 71 15.29 9.87 -9.44
CA VAL A 71 14.57 10.05 -10.70
C VAL A 71 13.31 10.89 -10.48
N ARG A 72 12.56 10.65 -9.40
CA ARG A 72 11.40 11.45 -9.02
C ARG A 72 11.78 12.92 -8.78
N LYS A 73 12.85 13.16 -8.03
CA LYS A 73 13.36 14.51 -7.72
C LYS A 73 13.82 15.26 -8.98
N GLU A 74 14.39 14.55 -9.95
CA GLU A 74 14.83 15.12 -11.22
C GLU A 74 13.67 15.44 -12.19
N GLY A 75 12.59 14.68 -12.14
CA GLY A 75 11.45 14.80 -13.07
C GLY A 75 11.75 14.26 -14.47
N GLN A 76 10.77 14.34 -15.38
CA GLN A 76 10.81 13.79 -16.74
C GLN A 76 10.90 14.88 -17.80
N GLY A 77 11.71 14.63 -18.83
CA GLY A 77 11.91 15.53 -19.96
C GLY A 77 13.37 15.68 -20.37
N ARG A 78 13.63 16.63 -21.29
CA ARG A 78 14.98 16.94 -21.74
C ARG A 78 15.74 17.77 -20.69
N GLU A 79 17.05 17.71 -20.73
CA GLU A 79 17.92 18.49 -19.85
C GLU A 79 17.57 20.00 -19.93
N GLY A 80 17.52 20.65 -18.78
CA GLY A 80 17.11 22.06 -18.65
C GLY A 80 15.61 22.33 -18.77
N PHE A 81 14.80 21.28 -19.02
CA PHE A 81 13.34 21.40 -19.12
C PHE A 81 12.64 20.11 -18.62
N LYS A 82 12.94 19.70 -17.39
CA LYS A 82 12.33 18.53 -16.76
C LYS A 82 11.07 18.93 -16.01
N ARG A 83 9.98 18.18 -16.21
CA ARG A 83 8.68 18.40 -15.57
C ARG A 83 8.48 17.45 -14.41
N PRO A 84 7.84 17.88 -13.32
CA PRO A 84 7.42 16.98 -12.27
C PRO A 84 6.42 15.96 -12.79
N VAL A 85 6.41 14.76 -12.19
CA VAL A 85 5.53 13.66 -12.55
C VAL A 85 4.67 13.25 -11.35
N LEU A 86 3.44 12.77 -11.61
CA LEU A 86 2.48 12.43 -10.56
C LEU A 86 2.47 10.94 -10.23
N PHE A 87 2.71 10.07 -11.21
CA PHE A 87 2.59 8.62 -11.07
C PHE A 87 3.90 7.88 -11.39
N PRO A 88 4.16 6.71 -10.75
CA PRO A 88 3.38 6.09 -9.66
C PRO A 88 3.43 6.94 -8.39
N LYS A 89 2.44 6.79 -7.52
CA LYS A 89 2.51 7.30 -6.14
C LYS A 89 3.68 6.61 -5.43
N LEU A 90 4.57 7.38 -4.81
CA LEU A 90 5.68 6.86 -4.01
C LEU A 90 5.30 6.88 -2.52
N SER A 91 5.60 5.79 -1.81
CA SER A 91 5.38 5.70 -0.37
C SER A 91 6.62 5.09 0.30
N PHE A 92 7.17 5.80 1.26
CA PHE A 92 8.36 5.43 2.00
C PHE A 92 7.98 4.81 3.34
N PHE A 93 8.41 3.58 3.60
CA PHE A 93 8.28 2.97 4.92
C PHE A 93 9.35 3.50 5.86
N TYR A 94 8.92 4.03 6.98
CA TYR A 94 9.81 4.51 8.03
C TYR A 94 9.82 3.56 9.22
N ASP A 95 11.00 3.02 9.53
CA ASP A 95 11.29 2.28 10.76
C ASP A 95 12.37 3.03 11.55
N GLU A 96 12.08 3.40 12.80
CA GLU A 96 13.01 4.13 13.67
C GLU A 96 14.35 3.40 13.87
N GLU A 97 14.33 2.05 13.81
CA GLU A 97 15.53 1.24 13.96
C GLU A 97 16.45 1.29 12.73
N LEU A 98 15.93 1.67 11.57
CA LEU A 98 16.67 1.80 10.32
C LEU A 98 16.95 3.26 9.94
N HIS A 99 15.98 4.14 10.14
CA HIS A 99 15.96 5.51 9.62
C HIS A 99 16.09 6.58 10.70
N GLY A 100 16.10 6.19 11.99
CA GLY A 100 16.28 7.06 13.14
C GLY A 100 17.62 7.78 13.12
N GLU A 101 17.80 8.72 14.04
CA GLU A 101 19.05 9.49 14.17
C GLU A 101 20.25 8.56 14.45
N GLY A 102 21.31 8.68 13.63
CA GLY A 102 22.52 7.86 13.71
C GLY A 102 22.33 6.40 13.24
N LYS A 103 21.20 6.04 12.61
CA LYS A 103 20.95 4.70 12.09
C LYS A 103 21.47 4.52 10.66
N GLU A 104 21.59 3.26 10.24
CA GLU A 104 22.22 2.84 8.98
C GLU A 104 21.61 3.50 7.74
N LEU A 105 20.30 3.67 7.70
CA LEU A 105 19.56 4.24 6.57
C LEU A 105 19.01 5.66 6.86
N GLU A 106 19.56 6.37 7.84
CA GLU A 106 19.17 7.77 8.06
C GLU A 106 19.37 8.63 6.80
N TRP A 107 20.47 8.42 6.08
CA TRP A 107 20.76 9.11 4.82
C TRP A 107 19.68 8.91 3.75
N LEU A 108 19.08 7.72 3.68
CA LEU A 108 18.01 7.41 2.72
C LEU A 108 16.71 8.11 3.10
N PHE A 109 16.46 8.26 4.40
CA PHE A 109 15.34 9.05 4.90
C PHE A 109 15.55 10.54 4.60
N ASP A 110 16.77 11.06 4.74
CA ASP A 110 17.11 12.44 4.37
C ASP A 110 16.85 12.71 2.88
N GLU A 111 17.24 11.77 2.01
CA GLU A 111 16.92 11.85 0.58
C GLU A 111 15.41 11.77 0.30
N ALA A 112 14.67 10.97 1.07
CA ALA A 112 13.22 10.89 0.95
C ALA A 112 12.55 12.21 1.36
N ILE A 113 13.00 12.87 2.41
CA ILE A 113 12.56 14.21 2.82
C ILE A 113 12.87 15.24 1.74
N GLU A 114 14.10 15.25 1.20
CA GLU A 114 14.49 16.17 0.12
C GLU A 114 13.64 15.96 -1.15
N CYS A 115 13.40 14.71 -1.51
CA CYS A 115 12.56 14.36 -2.65
C CYS A 115 11.11 14.82 -2.42
N SER A 116 10.57 14.57 -1.24
CA SER A 116 9.20 14.96 -0.89
C SER A 116 9.03 16.49 -0.83
N ALA A 117 10.03 17.22 -0.35
CA ALA A 117 10.04 18.68 -0.39
C ALA A 117 9.96 19.24 -1.81
N LYS A 118 10.52 18.53 -2.80
CA LYS A 118 10.61 18.98 -4.19
C LYS A 118 9.49 18.47 -5.08
N SER A 119 8.90 17.31 -4.76
CA SER A 119 7.89 16.64 -5.61
C SER A 119 6.62 16.24 -4.88
N MET A 120 6.48 16.55 -3.59
CA MET A 120 5.43 16.08 -2.68
C MET A 120 5.32 14.55 -2.55
N TYR A 121 6.27 13.80 -3.09
CA TYR A 121 6.44 12.37 -2.91
C TYR A 121 7.89 12.03 -2.52
N PRO A 122 8.12 10.97 -1.74
CA PRO A 122 7.15 9.99 -1.24
C PRO A 122 6.28 10.51 -0.10
N ASP A 123 5.10 9.88 0.07
CA ASP A 123 4.40 9.89 1.36
C ASP A 123 5.12 8.93 2.33
N PHE A 124 4.92 9.11 3.64
CA PHE A 124 5.60 8.33 4.68
C PHE A 124 4.63 7.43 5.42
N ILE A 125 4.97 6.15 5.57
CA ILE A 125 4.17 5.15 6.29
C ILE A 125 4.95 4.69 7.51
N ALA A 126 4.38 4.87 8.70
CA ALA A 126 5.02 4.46 9.93
C ALA A 126 5.02 2.93 10.10
N CYS A 127 6.22 2.36 10.28
CA CYS A 127 6.43 1.01 10.80
C CYS A 127 6.71 1.02 12.31
N THR A 128 6.88 2.19 12.91
CA THR A 128 7.13 2.44 14.34
C THR A 128 6.03 3.30 14.95
N GLY A 129 6.01 3.43 16.28
CA GLY A 129 5.00 4.20 17.00
C GLY A 129 3.79 3.36 17.40
N THR A 130 2.62 4.02 17.48
CA THR A 130 1.35 3.42 17.91
C THR A 130 0.37 3.29 16.75
N GLY A 131 -0.65 2.43 16.88
CA GLY A 131 -1.70 2.26 15.89
C GLY A 131 -1.63 0.93 15.13
N TYR A 132 -2.52 0.78 14.15
CA TYR A 132 -2.74 -0.49 13.45
C TYR A 132 -1.51 -0.96 12.65
N ALA A 133 -1.01 -0.16 11.71
CA ALA A 133 0.11 -0.55 10.85
C ALA A 133 1.42 -0.82 11.65
N PRO A 134 1.84 0.06 12.59
CA PRO A 134 2.98 -0.23 13.45
C PRO A 134 2.79 -1.48 14.32
N SER A 135 1.58 -1.74 14.84
CA SER A 135 1.30 -2.92 15.67
C SER A 135 1.45 -4.21 14.86
N ILE A 136 0.98 -4.23 13.62
CA ILE A 136 1.14 -5.36 12.69
C ILE A 136 2.62 -5.58 12.38
N TYR A 137 3.35 -4.52 12.00
CA TYR A 137 4.77 -4.60 11.73
C TYR A 137 5.57 -5.07 12.96
N LYS A 138 5.27 -4.53 14.14
CA LYS A 138 5.91 -4.95 15.40
C LYS A 138 5.67 -6.43 15.71
N LYS A 139 4.42 -6.90 15.55
CA LYS A 139 4.02 -8.27 15.89
C LYS A 139 4.49 -9.30 14.88
N TYR A 140 4.33 -9.00 13.60
CA TYR A 140 4.56 -9.97 12.52
C TYR A 140 5.82 -9.68 11.71
N LYS A 141 6.47 -8.50 11.91
CA LYS A 141 7.61 -8.01 11.12
C LYS A 141 7.33 -8.01 9.61
N VAL A 142 6.08 -7.93 9.26
CA VAL A 142 5.62 -7.80 7.89
C VAL A 142 5.24 -6.34 7.70
N PRO A 143 6.03 -5.57 6.95
CA PRO A 143 5.53 -4.30 6.45
C PRO A 143 4.34 -4.65 5.56
N ILE A 144 3.33 -3.84 5.59
CA ILE A 144 2.16 -4.08 4.77
C ILE A 144 2.56 -3.87 3.31
N SER A 145 3.41 -4.76 2.75
CA SER A 145 3.68 -5.00 1.31
C SER A 145 4.83 -5.98 0.99
N ARG A 146 4.60 -6.88 0.06
CA ARG A 146 5.38 -7.58 -1.01
C ARG A 146 6.19 -8.86 -0.70
N MET A 147 6.37 -9.69 -1.78
CA MET A 147 6.74 -11.10 -1.92
C MET A 147 8.25 -11.38 -1.99
N GLY A 148 8.69 -12.61 -1.58
CA GLY A 148 10.01 -13.17 -1.81
C GLY A 148 9.98 -14.52 -2.55
N CYS A 149 11.05 -14.88 -3.29
CA CYS A 149 11.14 -16.03 -4.19
C CYS A 149 12.22 -17.05 -3.77
N VAL A 150 12.17 -18.28 -4.37
CA VAL A 150 13.07 -19.40 -4.12
C VAL A 150 13.84 -19.83 -5.36
N ASP A 151 14.92 -20.64 -5.19
CA ASP A 151 15.82 -21.10 -6.25
C ASP A 151 15.17 -22.18 -7.14
N LYS A 152 15.60 -22.26 -8.41
CA LYS A 152 15.11 -23.21 -9.41
C LYS A 152 15.32 -24.68 -9.03
N ASP A 153 16.36 -25.00 -8.26
CA ASP A 153 16.73 -26.37 -7.85
C ASP A 153 16.05 -26.78 -6.52
N GLU A 154 15.25 -25.89 -5.91
CA GLU A 154 14.50 -26.21 -4.71
C GLU A 154 13.37 -27.18 -5.01
N ILE A 155 13.17 -28.16 -4.10
CA ILE A 155 12.28 -29.29 -4.33
C ILE A 155 10.88 -28.98 -3.83
N ILE A 156 9.90 -29.12 -4.73
CA ILE A 156 8.46 -29.08 -4.44
C ILE A 156 7.82 -30.43 -4.75
N THR A 157 6.64 -30.67 -4.24
CA THR A 157 5.84 -31.85 -4.57
C THR A 157 4.50 -31.37 -5.13
N ILE A 158 4.27 -31.64 -6.42
CA ILE A 158 3.05 -31.30 -7.13
C ILE A 158 2.19 -32.55 -7.35
N LYS A 159 0.89 -32.36 -7.37
CA LYS A 159 -0.10 -33.40 -7.70
C LYS A 159 -0.88 -32.96 -8.91
N LEU A 160 -0.94 -33.82 -9.90
CA LEU A 160 -1.67 -33.69 -11.16
C LEU A 160 -2.65 -34.87 -11.30
N ASP A 161 -3.50 -34.86 -12.29
CA ASP A 161 -4.46 -35.95 -12.57
C ASP A 161 -3.79 -37.31 -12.76
N ASP A 162 -2.57 -37.31 -13.30
CA ASP A 162 -1.75 -38.51 -13.56
C ASP A 162 -0.89 -38.96 -12.35
N GLY A 163 -0.94 -38.26 -11.22
CA GLY A 163 -0.29 -38.67 -9.98
C GLY A 163 0.46 -37.57 -9.22
N ILE A 164 1.21 -37.98 -8.20
CA ILE A 164 2.02 -37.11 -7.36
C ILE A 164 3.48 -37.17 -7.85
N THR A 165 4.06 -36.02 -8.15
CA THR A 165 5.45 -35.89 -8.63
C THR A 165 6.24 -35.00 -7.67
N LYS A 166 7.39 -35.51 -7.21
CA LYS A 166 8.37 -34.72 -6.47
C LYS A 166 9.47 -34.32 -7.45
N CYS A 167 9.68 -33.00 -7.61
CA CYS A 167 10.58 -32.43 -8.60
C CYS A 167 11.15 -31.09 -8.10
N THR A 168 12.18 -30.60 -8.76
CA THR A 168 12.66 -29.23 -8.56
C THR A 168 11.68 -28.23 -9.19
N PHE A 169 11.81 -26.94 -8.86
CA PHE A 169 11.01 -25.88 -9.51
C PHE A 169 11.27 -25.84 -11.02
N SER A 170 12.52 -26.04 -11.46
CA SER A 170 12.85 -26.09 -12.89
C SER A 170 12.17 -27.27 -13.58
N GLU A 171 12.23 -28.48 -13.00
CA GLU A 171 11.55 -29.66 -13.54
C GLU A 171 10.01 -29.51 -13.51
N ALA A 172 9.46 -28.93 -12.45
CA ALA A 172 8.03 -28.61 -12.38
C ALA A 172 7.63 -27.63 -13.49
N TRP A 173 8.45 -26.61 -13.76
CA TRP A 173 8.24 -25.69 -14.87
C TRP A 173 8.21 -26.41 -16.21
N ASP A 174 9.17 -27.31 -16.48
CA ASP A 174 9.24 -28.08 -17.73
C ASP A 174 8.02 -29.00 -17.89
N ILE A 175 7.61 -29.71 -16.82
CA ILE A 175 6.40 -30.56 -16.82
C ILE A 175 5.17 -29.74 -17.12
N LEU A 176 4.99 -28.58 -16.45
CA LEU A 176 3.80 -27.76 -16.54
C LEU A 176 3.77 -26.97 -17.85
N SER A 177 4.92 -26.53 -18.39
CA SER A 177 4.99 -25.85 -19.69
C SER A 177 4.60 -26.77 -20.87
N CYS A 178 4.73 -28.07 -20.72
CA CYS A 178 4.26 -29.04 -21.70
C CYS A 178 2.72 -29.22 -21.67
N LYS A 179 2.07 -28.98 -20.52
CA LYS A 179 0.63 -29.18 -20.31
C LYS A 179 -0.17 -27.88 -20.42
N PHE A 180 0.44 -26.74 -20.06
CA PHE A 180 -0.22 -25.42 -19.97
C PHE A 180 0.55 -24.37 -20.78
N LYS A 181 -0.14 -23.30 -21.17
CA LYS A 181 0.45 -22.22 -21.94
C LYS A 181 1.43 -21.38 -21.09
N VAL A 182 2.65 -21.21 -21.58
CA VAL A 182 3.63 -20.26 -21.03
C VAL A 182 3.25 -18.84 -21.50
N ASN A 183 3.23 -17.90 -20.58
CA ASN A 183 2.95 -16.48 -20.82
C ASN A 183 4.14 -15.65 -20.32
N ASN A 184 4.34 -14.47 -20.89
CA ASN A 184 5.37 -13.54 -20.42
C ASN A 184 4.88 -12.73 -19.24
N GLN A 185 5.72 -12.49 -18.24
CA GLN A 185 5.38 -11.60 -17.12
C GLN A 185 5.17 -10.15 -17.57
N SER A 186 5.70 -9.76 -18.74
CA SER A 186 5.39 -8.47 -19.37
C SER A 186 3.89 -8.29 -19.64
N ASP A 187 3.16 -9.38 -19.88
CA ASP A 187 1.69 -9.36 -20.05
C ASP A 187 0.97 -9.01 -18.74
N LEU A 188 1.65 -9.16 -17.59
CA LEU A 188 1.19 -8.80 -16.25
C LEU A 188 1.81 -7.49 -15.74
N GLY A 189 2.61 -6.79 -16.58
CA GLY A 189 3.25 -5.52 -16.24
C GLY A 189 4.59 -5.65 -15.49
N PHE A 190 5.24 -6.81 -15.53
CA PHE A 190 6.59 -7.02 -14.99
C PHE A 190 7.63 -6.91 -16.11
N ASP A 191 8.83 -6.40 -15.79
CA ASP A 191 9.85 -6.08 -16.80
C ASP A 191 10.48 -7.31 -17.49
N SER A 192 10.45 -8.48 -16.85
CA SER A 192 11.00 -9.72 -17.41
C SER A 192 10.59 -10.94 -16.56
N GLY A 193 10.52 -12.11 -17.20
CA GLY A 193 10.15 -13.37 -16.60
C GLY A 193 8.96 -14.01 -17.33
N GLU A 194 8.61 -15.22 -16.91
CA GLU A 194 7.55 -16.05 -17.49
C GLU A 194 6.64 -16.58 -16.38
N TYR A 195 5.40 -16.93 -16.71
CA TYR A 195 4.48 -17.62 -15.79
C TYR A 195 3.55 -18.58 -16.53
N ILE A 196 3.04 -19.56 -15.79
CA ILE A 196 2.05 -20.53 -16.27
C ILE A 196 0.87 -20.49 -15.30
N ASN A 197 -0.34 -20.24 -15.81
CA ASN A 197 -1.58 -20.44 -15.07
C ASN A 197 -1.92 -21.93 -15.04
N LEU A 198 -2.29 -22.44 -13.88
CA LEU A 198 -2.50 -23.86 -13.60
C LEU A 198 -3.96 -24.14 -13.26
N GLN A 199 -4.49 -25.26 -13.74
CA GLN A 199 -5.81 -25.78 -13.39
C GLN A 199 -5.64 -27.21 -12.88
N ASP A 200 -6.36 -27.54 -11.80
CA ASP A 200 -6.35 -28.87 -11.17
C ASP A 200 -4.96 -29.36 -10.78
N VAL A 201 -4.09 -28.43 -10.42
CA VAL A 201 -2.74 -28.70 -9.90
C VAL A 201 -2.72 -28.36 -8.41
N GLU A 202 -2.28 -29.33 -7.60
CA GLU A 202 -2.07 -29.16 -6.17
C GLU A 202 -0.58 -29.21 -5.82
N ILE A 203 -0.16 -28.49 -4.79
CA ILE A 203 1.20 -28.53 -4.24
C ILE A 203 1.16 -28.91 -2.75
N LEU A 204 2.16 -29.61 -2.26
CA LEU A 204 2.23 -30.03 -0.87
C LEU A 204 2.48 -28.84 0.07
N ASP A 205 1.66 -28.69 1.12
CA ASP A 205 1.87 -27.87 2.31
C ASP A 205 1.91 -28.77 3.57
N VAL A 206 2.15 -28.21 4.75
CA VAL A 206 2.29 -28.96 6.02
C VAL A 206 1.07 -29.78 6.42
N ASN A 207 -0.11 -29.44 5.96
CA ASN A 207 -1.37 -30.10 6.29
C ASN A 207 -1.93 -30.96 5.14
N GLY A 208 -1.17 -31.17 4.07
CA GLY A 208 -1.58 -31.92 2.88
C GLY A 208 -1.45 -31.12 1.59
N PHE A 209 -2.05 -31.61 0.51
CA PHE A 209 -2.04 -30.93 -0.78
C PHE A 209 -3.01 -29.78 -0.80
N VAL A 210 -2.56 -28.64 -1.36
CA VAL A 210 -3.32 -27.41 -1.50
C VAL A 210 -3.29 -26.96 -2.95
N ASN A 211 -4.34 -26.31 -3.42
CA ASN A 211 -4.45 -25.84 -4.81
C ASN A 211 -3.29 -24.88 -5.15
N CYS A 212 -2.62 -25.14 -6.28
CA CYS A 212 -1.59 -24.32 -6.88
C CYS A 212 -2.10 -23.76 -8.20
N SER A 213 -2.36 -22.47 -8.25
CA SER A 213 -3.01 -21.79 -9.36
C SER A 213 -2.06 -21.17 -10.37
N ARG A 214 -0.80 -20.98 -9.97
CA ARG A 214 0.24 -20.41 -10.83
C ARG A 214 1.63 -20.82 -10.37
N ILE A 215 2.50 -21.03 -11.36
CA ILE A 215 3.96 -21.07 -11.16
C ILE A 215 4.59 -19.90 -11.91
N ILE A 216 5.55 -19.25 -11.29
CA ILE A 216 6.23 -18.05 -11.78
C ILE A 216 7.72 -18.36 -11.89
N LYS A 217 8.33 -17.94 -13.01
CA LYS A 217 9.77 -17.97 -13.24
C LYS A 217 10.25 -16.55 -13.48
N ASN A 218 10.98 -16.00 -12.54
CA ASN A 218 11.53 -14.67 -12.63
C ASN A 218 12.89 -14.68 -13.34
N SER A 219 13.28 -13.52 -13.85
CA SER A 219 14.63 -13.33 -14.41
C SER A 219 15.72 -13.61 -13.40
N PRO A 220 16.95 -13.96 -13.87
CA PRO A 220 18.05 -14.34 -13.00
C PRO A 220 18.34 -13.26 -11.93
N SER A 221 18.43 -13.69 -10.66
CA SER A 221 18.86 -12.90 -9.51
C SER A 221 20.25 -13.34 -9.06
N ASN A 222 21.02 -12.44 -8.45
CA ASN A 222 22.33 -12.70 -7.87
C ASN A 222 22.36 -12.54 -6.34
N ASP A 223 21.22 -12.33 -5.70
CA ASP A 223 21.08 -12.09 -4.25
C ASP A 223 20.51 -13.35 -3.54
N TRP A 224 21.38 -14.36 -3.36
CA TRP A 224 21.00 -15.68 -2.87
C TRP A 224 21.61 -16.03 -1.52
N PHE A 225 20.87 -16.80 -0.74
CA PHE A 225 21.26 -17.38 0.55
C PHE A 225 20.98 -18.87 0.58
N ILE A 226 21.84 -19.62 1.28
CA ILE A 226 21.58 -21.00 1.71
C ILE A 226 21.31 -20.98 3.20
N VAL A 227 20.14 -21.44 3.61
CA VAL A 227 19.76 -21.62 5.01
C VAL A 227 19.70 -23.11 5.30
N THR A 228 20.52 -23.57 6.24
CA THR A 228 20.61 -24.98 6.65
C THR A 228 19.99 -25.18 8.02
N LEU A 229 19.12 -26.17 8.15
CA LEU A 229 18.48 -26.56 9.41
C LEU A 229 19.22 -27.70 10.10
N SER A 230 19.00 -27.89 11.40
CA SER A 230 19.65 -28.93 12.19
C SER A 230 19.21 -30.34 11.82
N ASN A 231 18.06 -30.52 11.20
CA ASN A 231 17.58 -31.78 10.64
C ASN A 231 18.21 -32.14 9.26
N GLY A 232 19.08 -31.27 8.74
CA GLY A 232 19.76 -31.48 7.46
C GLY A 232 19.03 -30.89 6.25
N CYS A 233 17.81 -30.37 6.38
CA CYS A 233 17.12 -29.63 5.30
C CYS A 233 17.87 -28.35 4.98
N THR A 234 17.92 -28.00 3.68
CA THR A 234 18.47 -26.74 3.17
C THR A 234 17.46 -26.09 2.26
N LEU A 235 17.45 -24.76 2.22
CA LEU A 235 16.67 -23.96 1.27
C LEU A 235 17.58 -22.89 0.69
N LYS A 236 17.68 -22.85 -0.65
CA LYS A 236 18.23 -21.72 -1.38
C LYS A 236 17.11 -20.75 -1.73
N CYS A 237 17.22 -19.51 -1.27
CA CYS A 237 16.20 -18.49 -1.48
C CYS A 237 16.85 -17.12 -1.63
N THR A 238 16.06 -16.17 -2.17
CA THR A 238 16.47 -14.77 -2.26
C THR A 238 16.50 -14.09 -0.89
N SER A 239 17.18 -12.96 -0.77
CA SER A 239 17.32 -12.18 0.48
C SER A 239 15.98 -11.78 1.09
N ASP A 240 14.99 -11.56 0.24
CA ASP A 240 13.63 -11.13 0.57
C ASP A 240 12.64 -12.30 0.78
N HIS A 241 13.10 -13.55 0.66
CA HIS A 241 12.26 -14.71 0.93
C HIS A 241 11.81 -14.76 2.39
N VAL A 242 10.51 -14.99 2.61
CA VAL A 242 9.88 -14.94 3.93
C VAL A 242 9.85 -16.31 4.58
N TRP A 243 10.39 -16.39 5.79
CA TRP A 243 10.45 -17.58 6.63
C TRP A 243 9.42 -17.53 7.74
N THR A 244 8.75 -18.65 8.02
CA THR A 244 7.88 -18.77 9.19
C THR A 244 8.69 -19.33 10.37
N ILE A 245 8.94 -18.51 11.39
CA ILE A 245 9.74 -18.83 12.58
C ILE A 245 8.81 -18.91 13.79
N GLY A 246 8.46 -20.13 14.22
CA GLY A 246 7.45 -20.28 15.28
C GLY A 246 6.13 -19.65 14.88
N THR A 247 5.73 -18.57 15.56
CA THR A 247 4.53 -17.77 15.27
C THR A 247 4.84 -16.45 14.54
N ALA A 248 6.13 -16.18 14.23
CA ALA A 248 6.58 -14.96 13.57
C ALA A 248 7.08 -15.23 12.14
N THR A 249 7.11 -14.20 11.27
CA THR A 249 7.80 -14.27 9.98
C THR A 249 9.08 -13.44 10.03
N LYS A 250 10.12 -13.90 9.31
CA LYS A 250 11.38 -13.19 9.13
C LYS A 250 11.80 -13.25 7.67
N LEU A 251 12.39 -12.19 7.14
CA LEU A 251 13.10 -12.25 5.87
C LEU A 251 14.40 -13.09 6.03
N THR A 252 14.90 -13.68 4.93
CA THR A 252 16.16 -14.43 4.95
C THR A 252 17.29 -13.64 5.63
N THR A 253 17.40 -12.35 5.33
CA THR A 253 18.42 -11.44 5.92
C THR A 253 18.25 -11.17 7.42
N LYS A 254 17.12 -11.52 8.01
CA LYS A 254 16.81 -11.30 9.43
C LYS A 254 16.75 -12.59 10.26
N LEU A 255 17.07 -13.72 9.65
CA LEU A 255 17.17 -15.00 10.35
C LEU A 255 18.37 -15.03 11.29
N ASN A 256 18.23 -15.78 12.38
CA ASN A 256 19.32 -16.08 13.30
C ASN A 256 19.51 -17.59 13.42
N VAL A 257 20.75 -18.03 13.65
CA VAL A 257 21.02 -19.42 14.02
C VAL A 257 20.27 -19.74 15.32
N GLY A 258 19.53 -20.85 15.32
CA GLY A 258 18.64 -21.24 16.43
C GLY A 258 17.16 -20.88 16.22
N ASP A 259 16.81 -20.03 15.25
CA ASP A 259 15.40 -19.81 14.88
C ASP A 259 14.72 -21.12 14.50
N LEU A 260 13.49 -21.36 15.00
CA LEU A 260 12.74 -22.61 14.80
C LEU A 260 11.85 -22.52 13.57
N VAL A 261 12.10 -23.38 12.59
CA VAL A 261 11.36 -23.46 11.31
C VAL A 261 10.51 -24.74 11.29
N ARG A 262 9.29 -24.64 10.78
CA ARG A 262 8.40 -25.80 10.62
C ARG A 262 8.83 -26.61 9.40
N VAL A 263 9.01 -27.93 9.60
CA VAL A 263 9.47 -28.88 8.59
C VAL A 263 8.62 -30.14 8.58
N THR A 264 8.56 -30.83 7.42
CA THR A 264 8.01 -32.19 7.32
C THR A 264 9.06 -33.10 6.70
N ASN A 265 8.84 -34.42 6.80
CA ASN A 265 9.63 -35.33 5.97
C ASN A 265 9.25 -35.21 4.49
N SER A 266 10.14 -35.60 3.60
CA SER A 266 10.00 -35.45 2.15
C SER A 266 8.84 -36.24 1.53
N SER A 267 8.09 -37.02 2.30
CA SER A 267 6.92 -37.79 1.84
C SER A 267 5.59 -37.21 2.31
N GLY A 268 5.60 -36.20 3.19
CA GLY A 268 4.36 -35.54 3.69
C GLY A 268 3.49 -36.42 4.60
N ASN A 269 3.96 -37.58 4.99
CA ASN A 269 3.18 -38.58 5.75
C ASN A 269 3.36 -38.50 7.28
N GLU A 270 4.22 -37.63 7.78
CA GLU A 270 4.43 -37.42 9.22
C GLU A 270 4.02 -36.00 9.64
N ALA A 271 3.63 -35.90 10.90
CA ALA A 271 3.26 -34.60 11.50
C ALA A 271 4.43 -33.61 11.38
N ALA A 272 4.10 -32.36 11.03
CA ALA A 272 5.09 -31.29 10.94
C ALA A 272 5.82 -31.09 12.28
N THR A 273 7.15 -31.02 12.23
CA THR A 273 8.01 -30.78 13.41
C THR A 273 8.72 -29.45 13.30
N MET A 274 9.34 -28.99 14.40
CA MET A 274 10.14 -27.76 14.41
C MET A 274 11.63 -28.12 14.38
N SER A 275 12.41 -27.47 13.51
CA SER A 275 13.86 -27.64 13.42
C SER A 275 14.56 -26.29 13.52
N PRO A 276 15.60 -26.14 14.37
CA PRO A 276 16.35 -24.89 14.46
C PRO A 276 17.26 -24.69 13.25
N ILE A 277 17.45 -23.43 12.86
CA ILE A 277 18.42 -23.02 11.85
C ILE A 277 19.83 -23.27 12.38
N LYS A 278 20.63 -23.98 11.58
CA LYS A 278 22.04 -24.35 11.88
C LYS A 278 23.04 -23.36 11.30
N SER A 279 22.82 -22.91 10.06
CA SER A 279 23.65 -21.89 9.39
C SER A 279 22.85 -21.10 8.38
N ILE A 280 23.32 -19.86 8.10
CA ILE A 280 22.80 -18.94 7.09
C ILE A 280 24.00 -18.41 6.33
N GLU A 281 24.08 -18.68 5.04
CA GLU A 281 25.24 -18.36 4.20
C GLU A 281 24.79 -17.58 2.97
N LYS A 282 25.35 -16.38 2.77
CA LYS A 282 25.18 -15.64 1.51
C LYS A 282 26.10 -16.25 0.46
N ILE A 283 25.55 -16.56 -0.72
CA ILE A 283 26.29 -17.21 -1.80
C ILE A 283 26.40 -16.30 -3.01
N ASN A 284 27.52 -16.37 -3.71
CA ASN A 284 27.71 -15.69 -5.00
C ASN A 284 27.23 -16.62 -6.13
N TYR A 285 25.96 -16.49 -6.47
CA TYR A 285 25.25 -17.36 -7.39
C TYR A 285 24.26 -16.53 -8.20
N THR A 286 24.10 -16.82 -9.48
CA THR A 286 23.12 -16.13 -10.34
C THR A 286 22.25 -17.16 -11.02
N CYS A 287 20.94 -17.06 -10.78
CA CYS A 287 19.95 -18.00 -11.29
C CYS A 287 18.56 -17.37 -11.34
N GLU A 288 17.69 -17.94 -12.18
CA GLU A 288 16.25 -17.65 -12.14
C GLU A 288 15.70 -18.00 -10.75
N SER A 289 14.78 -17.19 -10.26
CA SER A 289 14.03 -17.48 -9.05
C SER A 289 12.60 -17.89 -9.38
N TYR A 290 12.05 -18.77 -8.54
CA TYR A 290 10.71 -19.31 -8.74
C TYR A 290 9.82 -19.01 -7.55
N ASP A 291 8.53 -18.90 -7.83
CA ASP A 291 7.48 -18.77 -6.83
C ASP A 291 6.22 -19.50 -7.31
N VAL A 292 5.31 -19.77 -6.40
CA VAL A 292 4.00 -20.37 -6.69
C VAL A 292 2.90 -19.61 -5.96
N THR A 293 1.75 -19.51 -6.58
CA THR A 293 0.55 -18.99 -5.94
C THR A 293 -0.29 -20.15 -5.45
N THR A 294 -0.44 -20.28 -4.13
CA THR A 294 -1.19 -21.37 -3.49
C THR A 294 -2.39 -20.85 -2.72
N SER A 295 -3.38 -21.71 -2.50
CA SER A 295 -4.60 -21.36 -1.75
C SER A 295 -4.36 -21.10 -0.26
N THR A 296 -3.21 -21.52 0.29
CA THR A 296 -2.83 -21.30 1.70
C THR A 296 -1.75 -20.23 1.87
N GLU A 297 -1.30 -19.59 0.78
CA GLU A 297 -0.14 -18.68 0.73
C GLU A 297 1.16 -19.31 1.24
N HIS A 298 1.17 -20.62 1.43
CA HIS A 298 2.29 -21.40 1.84
C HIS A 298 2.41 -22.67 1.01
N PHE A 299 3.61 -23.20 0.95
CA PHE A 299 3.91 -24.48 0.32
C PHE A 299 5.15 -25.09 0.95
N MET A 300 5.31 -26.40 0.79
CA MET A 300 6.53 -27.09 1.22
C MET A 300 7.58 -27.02 0.12
N CYS A 301 8.70 -26.39 0.45
CA CYS A 301 9.85 -26.23 -0.43
C CYS A 301 11.07 -26.86 0.25
N SER A 302 11.65 -27.87 -0.36
CA SER A 302 12.78 -28.66 0.20
C SER A 302 12.55 -29.11 1.66
N GLY A 303 11.30 -29.43 2.00
CA GLY A 303 10.90 -29.83 3.36
C GLY A 303 10.70 -28.67 4.35
N ILE A 304 10.70 -27.42 3.88
CA ILE A 304 10.55 -26.19 4.67
C ILE A 304 9.30 -25.43 4.21
N ARG A 305 8.53 -24.90 5.13
CA ARG A 305 7.33 -24.10 4.84
C ARG A 305 7.66 -22.65 4.47
N SER A 306 7.22 -22.19 3.29
CA SER A 306 7.49 -20.88 2.68
C SER A 306 6.22 -20.03 2.46
N HIS A 307 6.33 -18.70 2.40
CA HIS A 307 5.20 -17.73 2.45
C HIS A 307 5.17 -16.66 1.33
N ASN A 308 3.95 -16.02 1.13
CA ASN A 308 3.65 -14.96 0.14
C ASN A 308 2.75 -13.82 0.72
N CYS A 309 2.76 -12.51 0.25
CA CYS A 309 2.25 -11.32 1.00
C CYS A 309 1.65 -10.06 0.28
N ARG A 310 0.64 -9.25 0.86
CA ARG A 310 0.30 -7.78 0.67
C ARG A 310 -0.84 -7.11 1.49
N ALA A 311 -0.77 -5.76 1.68
CA ALA A 311 -1.65 -4.51 1.76
C ALA A 311 -2.67 -4.27 2.91
N ASN A 312 -3.02 -2.93 3.20
CA ASN A 312 -3.86 -2.44 4.33
C ASN A 312 -5.36 -2.77 4.21
N LEU A 313 -5.76 -3.89 4.75
CA LEU A 313 -7.16 -4.31 4.91
C LEU A 313 -7.36 -4.81 6.34
N SER A 314 -8.58 -4.96 6.79
CA SER A 314 -8.84 -5.67 8.05
C SER A 314 -8.21 -7.06 7.97
N PRO A 315 -7.60 -7.58 9.05
CA PRO A 315 -6.95 -8.87 9.00
C PRO A 315 -7.96 -9.97 8.65
N TRP A 316 -7.59 -10.83 7.70
CA TRP A 316 -8.25 -12.10 7.44
C TRP A 316 -7.23 -13.20 7.70
N TYR A 317 -7.52 -14.10 8.62
CA TYR A 317 -6.59 -15.14 9.01
C TYR A 317 -6.81 -16.41 8.20
N ILE A 318 -5.72 -17.06 7.82
CA ILE A 318 -5.73 -18.22 6.90
C ILE A 318 -6.62 -19.34 7.41
N LYS A 319 -6.55 -19.64 8.72
CA LYS A 319 -7.30 -20.74 9.33
C LYS A 319 -8.61 -20.27 9.99
N GLY A 320 -8.58 -19.13 10.64
CA GLY A 320 -9.68 -18.64 11.49
C GLY A 320 -10.54 -17.55 10.85
N GLY A 321 -10.22 -17.10 9.64
CA GLY A 321 -11.01 -16.06 8.97
C GLY A 321 -10.86 -14.69 9.64
N MET A 322 -11.92 -14.16 10.22
CA MET A 322 -11.91 -12.83 10.86
C MET A 322 -11.11 -12.77 12.17
N SER A 323 -10.86 -13.90 12.80
CA SER A 323 -10.07 -14.02 14.03
C SER A 323 -9.05 -15.16 13.89
N PRO A 324 -7.88 -15.05 14.52
CA PRO A 324 -6.90 -16.12 14.44
C PRO A 324 -7.44 -17.39 15.11
N ALA A 325 -7.32 -18.55 14.47
CA ALA A 325 -7.70 -19.84 15.03
C ALA A 325 -6.78 -20.24 16.20
N ASP A 326 -5.50 -19.87 16.14
CA ASP A 326 -4.47 -20.10 17.14
C ASP A 326 -3.34 -19.07 17.00
N ASP A 327 -2.35 -19.09 17.91
CA ASP A 327 -1.21 -18.17 17.89
C ASP A 327 -0.31 -18.32 16.64
N SER A 328 -0.45 -19.42 15.90
CA SER A 328 0.27 -19.66 14.64
C SER A 328 -0.45 -19.12 13.41
N ASP A 329 -1.73 -18.74 13.56
CA ASP A 329 -2.54 -18.26 12.45
C ASP A 329 -2.12 -16.85 12.04
N ARG A 330 -2.06 -16.60 10.73
CA ARG A 330 -1.50 -15.37 10.17
C ARG A 330 -2.55 -14.60 9.39
N PRO A 331 -2.53 -13.28 9.50
CA PRO A 331 -3.41 -12.44 8.69
C PRO A 331 -2.88 -12.29 7.26
N ILE A 332 -3.80 -12.35 6.31
CA ILE A 332 -3.56 -12.08 4.89
C ILE A 332 -3.89 -10.62 4.59
N TYR A 333 -2.98 -9.94 3.91
CA TYR A 333 -3.20 -8.57 3.45
C TYR A 333 -3.15 -8.43 1.93
N ASN A 334 -2.77 -9.50 1.21
CA ASN A 334 -2.52 -9.49 -0.24
C ASN A 334 -3.72 -9.89 -1.07
N GLY A 335 -3.74 -9.38 -2.31
CA GLY A 335 -4.72 -9.74 -3.30
C GLY A 335 -6.16 -9.50 -2.86
N ARG A 336 -6.36 -8.78 -1.76
CA ARG A 336 -7.68 -8.44 -1.22
C ARG A 336 -8.03 -7.01 -1.63
N PHE A 337 -9.30 -6.72 -1.76
CA PHE A 337 -9.78 -5.39 -2.16
C PHE A 337 -10.90 -4.90 -1.25
N ASN A 338 -11.15 -3.60 -1.30
CA ASN A 338 -12.33 -2.99 -0.68
C ASN A 338 -13.46 -3.00 -1.69
N MET A 339 -14.57 -3.67 -1.36
CA MET A 339 -15.75 -3.82 -2.23
C MET A 339 -16.53 -2.51 -2.41
N GLY A 340 -16.29 -1.53 -1.56
CA GLY A 340 -16.91 -0.20 -1.64
C GLY A 340 -16.86 0.53 -0.32
N ALA A 341 -17.01 1.86 -0.39
CA ALA A 341 -17.15 2.72 0.79
C ALA A 341 -18.38 3.60 0.61
N ILE A 342 -19.24 3.63 1.63
CA ILE A 342 -20.41 4.52 1.65
C ILE A 342 -20.16 5.62 2.66
N ALA A 343 -20.12 6.87 2.19
CA ALA A 343 -19.88 8.04 3.02
C ALA A 343 -21.10 8.40 3.86
N LEU A 344 -20.88 8.57 5.17
CA LEU A 344 -21.86 9.04 6.14
C LEU A 344 -21.85 10.57 6.20
N ASN A 345 -22.98 11.21 5.84
CA ASN A 345 -23.11 12.67 5.83
C ASN A 345 -23.51 13.17 7.23
N PHE A 346 -22.55 13.30 8.13
CA PHE A 346 -22.80 13.63 9.54
C PHE A 346 -23.53 14.97 9.76
N PRO A 347 -23.25 16.07 9.04
CA PRO A 347 -24.02 17.31 9.21
C PRO A 347 -25.53 17.11 8.97
N MET A 348 -25.89 16.29 7.97
CA MET A 348 -27.29 15.95 7.70
C MET A 348 -27.94 15.21 8.88
N TYR A 349 -27.21 14.32 9.55
CA TYR A 349 -27.73 13.52 10.67
C TYR A 349 -27.92 14.38 11.92
N VAL A 350 -26.97 15.26 12.23
CA VAL A 350 -27.08 16.22 13.32
C VAL A 350 -28.25 17.20 13.09
N ALA A 351 -28.38 17.74 11.86
CA ALA A 351 -29.47 18.65 11.52
C ALA A 351 -30.85 17.96 11.62
N LYS A 352 -30.93 16.71 11.14
CA LYS A 352 -32.15 15.89 11.21
C LYS A 352 -32.53 15.58 12.66
N ALA A 353 -31.58 15.22 13.52
CA ALA A 353 -31.82 15.00 14.93
C ALA A 353 -32.42 16.24 15.59
N LYS A 354 -31.87 17.43 15.32
CA LYS A 354 -32.39 18.71 15.81
C LYS A 354 -33.78 19.02 15.28
N GLU A 355 -34.03 18.80 13.98
CA GLU A 355 -35.33 19.01 13.34
C GLU A 355 -36.42 18.11 13.94
N GLU A 356 -36.10 16.84 14.19
CA GLU A 356 -37.06 15.84 14.72
C GLU A 356 -37.12 15.79 16.25
N GLY A 357 -36.27 16.56 16.95
CA GLY A 357 -36.18 16.53 18.42
C GLY A 357 -35.72 15.18 18.97
N LYS A 358 -34.92 14.44 18.19
CA LYS A 358 -34.37 13.13 18.55
C LYS A 358 -32.94 13.24 19.05
N ASP A 359 -32.49 12.20 19.74
CA ASP A 359 -31.07 12.01 20.04
C ASP A 359 -30.28 11.80 18.74
N PHE A 360 -29.05 12.30 18.69
CA PHE A 360 -28.18 12.18 17.50
C PHE A 360 -27.84 10.72 17.22
N TYR A 361 -27.58 9.91 18.26
CA TYR A 361 -27.21 8.52 18.09
C TYR A 361 -28.38 7.67 17.60
N GLU A 362 -29.62 8.00 17.96
CA GLU A 362 -30.82 7.35 17.39
C GLU A 362 -30.91 7.58 15.87
N VAL A 363 -30.59 8.78 15.41
CA VAL A 363 -30.57 9.09 13.97
C VAL A 363 -29.36 8.42 13.31
N LEU A 364 -28.20 8.42 13.94
CA LEU A 364 -26.98 7.77 13.45
C LEU A 364 -27.20 6.26 13.27
N ASP A 365 -27.79 5.59 14.27
CA ASP A 365 -28.11 4.16 14.21
C ASP A 365 -29.00 3.81 13.01
N TYR A 366 -30.02 4.62 12.76
CA TYR A 366 -30.88 4.43 11.58
C TYR A 366 -30.05 4.43 10.28
N TYR A 367 -29.11 5.38 10.11
CA TYR A 367 -28.29 5.43 8.91
C TYR A 367 -27.18 4.39 8.89
N LEU A 368 -26.64 4.00 10.03
CA LEU A 368 -25.68 2.90 10.11
C LEU A 368 -26.33 1.57 9.68
N GLU A 369 -27.55 1.27 10.16
CA GLU A 369 -28.30 0.07 9.73
C GLU A 369 -28.71 0.15 8.24
N LEU A 370 -29.05 1.34 7.73
CA LEU A 370 -29.34 1.53 6.30
C LEU A 370 -28.09 1.24 5.44
N VAL A 371 -26.93 1.74 5.85
CA VAL A 371 -25.64 1.49 5.17
C VAL A 371 -25.24 0.03 5.30
N ARG A 372 -25.43 -0.62 6.47
CA ARG A 372 -25.24 -2.06 6.66
C ARG A 372 -26.07 -2.86 5.65
N GLY A 373 -27.37 -2.58 5.55
CA GLY A 373 -28.26 -3.25 4.58
C GLY A 373 -27.83 -3.01 3.12
N LEU A 374 -27.32 -1.83 2.81
CA LEU A 374 -26.81 -1.52 1.48
C LEU A 374 -25.48 -2.24 1.19
N HIS A 375 -24.61 -2.37 2.17
CA HIS A 375 -23.40 -3.18 2.08
C HIS A 375 -23.71 -4.65 1.84
N GLN A 376 -24.67 -5.24 2.56
CA GLN A 376 -25.13 -6.62 2.36
C GLN A 376 -25.65 -6.84 0.95
N LYS A 377 -26.47 -5.89 0.43
CA LYS A 377 -26.95 -5.93 -0.97
C LYS A 377 -25.82 -5.77 -1.99
N THR A 378 -24.80 -5.00 -1.68
CA THR A 378 -23.62 -4.85 -2.55
C THR A 378 -22.84 -6.16 -2.62
N ILE A 379 -22.66 -6.84 -1.50
CA ILE A 379 -22.00 -8.15 -1.43
C ILE A 379 -22.83 -9.19 -2.19
N GLU A 380 -24.13 -9.25 -1.97
CA GLU A 380 -25.04 -10.11 -2.71
C GLU A 380 -24.96 -9.85 -4.22
N PHE A 381 -25.06 -8.58 -4.64
CA PHE A 381 -24.94 -8.19 -6.05
C PHE A 381 -23.60 -8.61 -6.67
N LEU A 382 -22.49 -8.43 -5.94
CA LEU A 382 -21.16 -8.82 -6.41
C LEU A 382 -21.03 -10.33 -6.48
N SER A 383 -21.61 -11.09 -5.55
CA SER A 383 -21.52 -12.54 -5.52
C SER A 383 -22.10 -13.20 -6.79
N HIS A 384 -23.08 -12.58 -7.42
CA HIS A 384 -23.70 -13.03 -8.67
C HIS A 384 -23.00 -12.50 -9.93
N LYS A 385 -21.91 -11.75 -9.80
CA LYS A 385 -21.13 -11.31 -10.96
C LYS A 385 -20.23 -12.42 -11.45
N LYS A 386 -20.19 -12.61 -12.78
CA LYS A 386 -19.25 -13.53 -13.40
C LYS A 386 -17.82 -13.02 -13.24
N ALA A 387 -16.89 -13.91 -12.99
CA ALA A 387 -15.48 -13.58 -12.80
C ALA A 387 -14.88 -12.87 -14.04
N GLY A 388 -15.38 -13.14 -15.24
CA GLY A 388 -14.96 -12.50 -16.47
C GLY A 388 -15.15 -10.98 -16.55
N ILE A 389 -15.84 -10.33 -15.60
CA ILE A 389 -15.95 -8.85 -15.55
C ILE A 389 -14.62 -8.17 -15.22
N ASN A 390 -13.73 -8.88 -14.54
CA ASN A 390 -12.36 -8.44 -14.28
C ASN A 390 -11.44 -9.67 -14.33
N PRO A 391 -11.05 -10.12 -15.53
CA PRO A 391 -10.26 -11.35 -15.70
C PRO A 391 -8.95 -11.31 -14.93
N LEU A 392 -8.21 -10.19 -14.96
CA LEU A 392 -6.94 -10.04 -14.24
C LEU A 392 -7.11 -10.25 -12.73
N GLY A 393 -8.18 -9.72 -12.14
CA GLY A 393 -8.45 -9.85 -10.71
C GLY A 393 -9.03 -11.22 -10.34
N PHE A 394 -10.05 -11.67 -11.05
CA PHE A 394 -10.89 -12.79 -10.62
C PHE A 394 -10.57 -14.12 -11.31
N CYS A 395 -9.91 -14.08 -12.49
CA CYS A 395 -9.58 -15.31 -13.22
C CYS A 395 -8.07 -15.57 -13.27
N GLU A 396 -7.24 -14.50 -13.31
CA GLU A 396 -5.78 -14.60 -13.47
C GLU A 396 -5.02 -14.47 -12.13
N GLY A 397 -5.71 -14.58 -11.00
CA GLY A 397 -5.10 -14.57 -9.66
C GLY A 397 -4.60 -13.21 -9.17
N GLY A 398 -5.03 -12.10 -9.77
CA GLY A 398 -4.71 -10.77 -9.28
C GLY A 398 -5.31 -10.48 -7.90
N PHE A 399 -6.42 -11.16 -7.54
CA PHE A 399 -7.00 -11.12 -6.21
C PHE A 399 -6.87 -12.47 -5.48
N TYR A 400 -6.90 -12.43 -4.16
CA TYR A 400 -6.92 -13.59 -3.30
C TYR A 400 -8.09 -14.52 -3.68
N ASN A 401 -7.82 -15.79 -3.92
CA ASN A 401 -8.75 -16.78 -4.49
C ASN A 401 -9.29 -16.42 -5.91
N GLY A 402 -8.62 -15.54 -6.64
CA GLY A 402 -9.03 -15.06 -7.97
C GLY A 402 -8.65 -15.97 -9.14
N HIS A 403 -8.97 -17.28 -9.06
CA HIS A 403 -8.70 -18.26 -10.11
C HIS A 403 -9.99 -18.90 -10.60
N LYS A 404 -11.02 -18.08 -10.77
CA LYS A 404 -12.33 -18.52 -11.20
C LYS A 404 -12.43 -18.64 -12.71
N ASP A 405 -13.26 -19.56 -13.21
CA ASP A 405 -13.65 -19.55 -14.61
C ASP A 405 -14.34 -18.20 -14.96
N PRO A 406 -14.05 -17.57 -16.11
CA PRO A 406 -14.70 -16.32 -16.51
C PRO A 406 -16.23 -16.35 -16.48
N GLU A 407 -16.85 -17.52 -16.70
CA GLU A 407 -18.29 -17.72 -16.67
C GLU A 407 -18.85 -18.07 -15.29
N GLU A 408 -17.99 -18.39 -14.32
CA GLU A 408 -18.36 -18.69 -12.93
C GLU A 408 -18.75 -17.41 -12.18
N GLU A 409 -19.77 -17.49 -11.32
CA GLU A 409 -20.09 -16.40 -10.39
C GLU A 409 -19.03 -16.30 -9.30
N LEU A 410 -18.78 -15.07 -8.81
CA LEU A 410 -17.81 -14.84 -7.73
C LEU A 410 -18.15 -15.64 -6.48
N GLY A 411 -19.44 -15.66 -6.09
CA GLY A 411 -19.91 -16.36 -4.90
C GLY A 411 -19.56 -15.64 -3.59
N LEU A 412 -20.31 -15.91 -2.53
CA LEU A 412 -20.11 -15.27 -1.23
C LEU A 412 -18.77 -15.66 -0.58
N GLU A 413 -18.35 -16.92 -0.71
CA GLU A 413 -17.10 -17.41 -0.13
C GLU A 413 -15.86 -16.69 -0.67
N PHE A 414 -15.89 -16.32 -1.96
CA PHE A 414 -14.84 -15.51 -2.56
C PHE A 414 -14.77 -14.08 -1.96
N LEU A 415 -15.93 -13.53 -1.57
CA LEU A 415 -16.04 -12.16 -1.08
C LEU A 415 -15.78 -12.03 0.43
N LYS A 416 -15.87 -13.12 1.20
CA LYS A 416 -15.64 -13.11 2.66
C LYS A 416 -14.32 -12.48 3.10
N PRO A 417 -13.18 -12.74 2.44
CA PRO A 417 -11.91 -12.11 2.80
C PRO A 417 -11.84 -10.63 2.44
N MET A 418 -12.75 -10.12 1.63
CA MET A 418 -12.73 -8.75 1.13
C MET A 418 -13.33 -7.79 2.16
N THR A 419 -12.91 -6.53 2.14
CA THR A 419 -13.39 -5.50 3.07
C THR A 419 -14.45 -4.64 2.40
N ILE A 420 -15.42 -4.15 3.19
CA ILE A 420 -16.37 -3.10 2.78
C ILE A 420 -16.45 -2.04 3.86
N SER A 421 -16.57 -0.76 3.51
CA SER A 421 -16.24 0.31 4.46
C SER A 421 -17.36 1.32 4.69
N PHE A 422 -17.51 1.71 5.95
CA PHE A 422 -18.25 2.91 6.37
C PHE A 422 -17.33 4.13 6.23
N GLY A 423 -17.71 5.08 5.40
CA GLY A 423 -16.90 6.24 5.08
C GLY A 423 -17.18 7.44 5.99
N ILE A 424 -16.15 8.02 6.56
CA ILE A 424 -16.24 9.22 7.39
C ILE A 424 -16.01 10.44 6.52
N ILE A 425 -16.94 11.43 6.56
CA ILE A 425 -16.83 12.70 5.85
C ILE A 425 -17.55 13.81 6.60
N ALA A 426 -17.04 15.03 6.54
CA ALA A 426 -17.64 16.23 7.14
C ALA A 426 -17.86 16.16 8.66
N LEU A 427 -16.97 15.44 9.37
CA LEU A 427 -17.10 15.29 10.83
C LEU A 427 -16.86 16.63 11.56
N ASN A 428 -16.02 17.52 10.98
CA ASN A 428 -15.77 18.85 11.53
C ASN A 428 -17.04 19.72 11.55
N GLU A 429 -17.75 19.82 10.44
CA GLU A 429 -19.00 20.60 10.34
C GLU A 429 -20.11 20.01 11.23
N ALA A 430 -20.13 18.71 11.36
CA ALA A 430 -21.04 18.03 12.28
C ALA A 430 -20.72 18.37 13.74
N SER A 431 -19.44 18.42 14.12
CA SER A 431 -19.00 18.86 15.45
C SER A 431 -19.43 20.29 15.74
N VAL A 432 -19.19 21.22 14.80
CA VAL A 432 -19.66 22.61 14.95
C VAL A 432 -21.17 22.67 15.10
N LEU A 433 -21.91 21.93 14.29
CA LEU A 433 -23.36 21.92 14.35
C LEU A 433 -23.89 21.31 15.65
N ALA A 434 -23.23 20.27 16.18
CA ALA A 434 -23.64 19.60 17.42
C ALA A 434 -23.27 20.39 18.68
N THR A 435 -22.05 20.92 18.75
CA THR A 435 -21.45 21.46 19.99
C THR A 435 -21.15 22.95 19.94
N GLY A 436 -21.14 23.56 18.75
CA GLY A 436 -20.66 24.92 18.51
C GLY A 436 -19.14 25.03 18.33
N LYS A 437 -18.39 23.92 18.39
CA LYS A 437 -16.93 23.89 18.31
C LYS A 437 -16.46 23.03 17.15
N SER A 438 -15.40 23.48 16.46
CA SER A 438 -14.69 22.68 15.44
C SER A 438 -13.80 21.61 16.09
N ILE A 439 -13.33 20.64 15.30
CA ILE A 439 -12.37 19.63 15.77
C ILE A 439 -11.06 20.29 16.22
N ALA A 440 -10.64 21.39 15.57
CA ALA A 440 -9.47 22.14 15.98
C ALA A 440 -9.63 22.77 17.37
N GLU A 441 -10.82 23.26 17.70
CA GLU A 441 -11.14 23.83 19.01
C GLU A 441 -11.30 22.72 20.07
N ASP A 442 -12.09 21.66 19.78
CA ASP A 442 -12.36 20.56 20.70
C ASP A 442 -12.72 19.27 19.93
N ASP A 443 -11.86 18.27 19.98
CA ASP A 443 -12.02 17.00 19.27
C ASP A 443 -12.89 15.97 20.03
N SER A 444 -13.34 16.27 21.25
CA SER A 444 -13.95 15.28 22.15
C SER A 444 -15.21 14.64 21.56
N TRP A 445 -16.13 15.44 21.01
CA TRP A 445 -17.36 14.94 20.38
C TRP A 445 -17.06 14.11 19.13
N ALA A 446 -16.12 14.54 18.30
CA ALA A 446 -15.72 13.80 17.09
C ALA A 446 -15.14 12.42 17.44
N VAL A 447 -14.31 12.36 18.48
CA VAL A 447 -13.74 11.09 18.98
C VAL A 447 -14.83 10.19 19.56
N GLU A 448 -15.78 10.73 20.31
CA GLU A 448 -16.91 9.96 20.86
C GLU A 448 -17.74 9.32 19.73
N VAL A 449 -18.08 10.10 18.69
CA VAL A 449 -18.81 9.59 17.51
C VAL A 449 -17.99 8.53 16.78
N MET A 450 -16.70 8.74 16.59
CA MET A 450 -15.81 7.75 15.95
C MET A 450 -15.70 6.46 16.76
N GLN A 451 -15.63 6.56 18.10
CA GLN A 451 -15.62 5.38 18.97
C GLN A 451 -16.94 4.63 18.88
N TYR A 452 -18.08 5.34 18.92
CA TYR A 452 -19.40 4.75 18.76
C TYR A 452 -19.53 3.93 17.46
N ILE A 453 -19.09 4.51 16.34
CA ILE A 453 -19.09 3.83 15.03
C ILE A 453 -18.13 2.64 15.04
N ASN A 454 -16.99 2.76 15.69
CA ASN A 454 -16.02 1.66 15.81
C ASN A 454 -16.62 0.47 16.57
N ASP A 455 -17.31 0.73 17.67
CA ASP A 455 -17.98 -0.30 18.48
C ASP A 455 -19.14 -0.94 17.70
N TYR A 456 -19.94 -0.14 16.99
CA TYR A 456 -20.99 -0.62 16.10
C TYR A 456 -20.41 -1.52 15.00
N VAL A 457 -19.38 -1.06 14.28
CA VAL A 457 -18.75 -1.81 13.18
C VAL A 457 -18.13 -3.12 13.68
N ASN A 458 -17.49 -3.12 14.86
CA ASN A 458 -16.93 -4.33 15.44
C ASN A 458 -18.02 -5.35 15.82
N ARG A 459 -19.19 -4.90 16.29
CA ARG A 459 -20.33 -5.75 16.59
C ARG A 459 -20.92 -6.39 15.34
N ILE A 460 -21.28 -5.60 14.32
CA ILE A 460 -21.89 -6.12 13.08
C ILE A 460 -20.93 -6.97 12.26
N LYS A 461 -19.63 -6.76 12.40
CA LYS A 461 -18.61 -7.61 11.78
C LYS A 461 -18.76 -9.08 12.20
N VAL A 462 -19.06 -9.33 13.47
CA VAL A 462 -19.29 -10.68 14.00
C VAL A 462 -20.68 -11.19 13.63
N GLU A 463 -21.71 -10.33 13.70
CA GLU A 463 -23.10 -10.70 13.39
C GLU A 463 -23.28 -11.14 11.93
N ASP A 464 -22.62 -10.46 10.99
CA ASP A 464 -22.78 -10.67 9.55
C ASP A 464 -21.69 -11.55 8.93
N ASP A 465 -20.70 -12.01 9.71
CA ASP A 465 -19.49 -12.70 9.20
C ASP A 465 -18.85 -11.94 8.02
N THR A 466 -18.69 -10.61 8.18
CA THR A 466 -18.27 -9.70 7.11
C THR A 466 -17.20 -8.72 7.60
N LEU A 467 -16.13 -8.52 6.83
CA LEU A 467 -15.06 -7.60 7.14
C LEU A 467 -15.45 -6.13 6.88
N TYR A 468 -16.25 -5.58 7.77
CA TYR A 468 -16.50 -4.14 7.78
C TYR A 468 -15.29 -3.36 8.29
N ALA A 469 -15.09 -2.16 7.74
CA ALA A 469 -14.04 -1.25 8.16
C ALA A 469 -14.52 0.20 8.19
N ILE A 470 -13.78 1.07 8.88
CA ILE A 470 -14.02 2.51 8.91
C ILE A 470 -12.96 3.18 8.04
N TYR A 471 -13.39 3.95 7.07
CA TYR A 471 -12.55 4.61 6.07
C TYR A 471 -12.65 6.13 6.15
N GLY A 472 -11.52 6.82 6.29
CA GLY A 472 -11.44 8.26 6.17
C GLY A 472 -11.57 8.67 4.70
N VAL A 473 -12.77 9.03 4.26
CA VAL A 473 -13.06 9.29 2.85
C VAL A 473 -12.32 10.54 2.35
N PRO A 474 -11.49 10.43 1.32
CA PRO A 474 -10.95 11.59 0.63
C PRO A 474 -12.05 12.20 -0.27
N GLY A 475 -12.90 13.02 0.30
CA GLY A 475 -14.17 13.45 -0.30
C GLY A 475 -14.10 14.16 -1.65
N GLU A 476 -12.93 14.63 -2.09
CA GLU A 476 -12.68 15.26 -3.41
C GLU A 476 -13.85 16.13 -3.91
N SER A 477 -14.49 15.71 -5.03
CA SER A 477 -15.67 16.38 -5.58
C SER A 477 -16.94 16.19 -4.73
N ALA A 478 -17.01 15.12 -3.93
CA ALA A 478 -18.20 14.81 -3.13
C ALA A 478 -18.43 15.82 -2.00
N VAL A 479 -17.40 16.49 -1.50
CA VAL A 479 -17.53 17.49 -0.42
C VAL A 479 -18.43 18.67 -0.81
N GLY A 480 -18.34 19.11 -2.07
CA GLY A 480 -19.23 20.13 -2.62
C GLY A 480 -20.66 19.63 -2.79
N THR A 481 -20.83 18.43 -3.38
CA THR A 481 -22.14 17.82 -3.60
C THR A 481 -22.90 17.59 -2.29
N LEU A 482 -22.22 17.07 -1.25
CA LEU A 482 -22.81 16.82 0.06
C LEU A 482 -23.22 18.13 0.74
N ARG A 483 -22.39 19.17 0.64
CA ARG A 483 -22.70 20.51 1.15
C ARG A 483 -23.92 21.11 0.43
N ASP A 484 -24.01 21.02 -0.89
CA ASP A 484 -25.14 21.53 -1.66
C ASP A 484 -26.45 20.82 -1.34
N CYS A 485 -26.39 19.49 -1.12
CA CYS A 485 -27.54 18.71 -0.63
C CYS A 485 -27.99 19.20 0.76
N PHE A 486 -27.04 19.51 1.65
CA PHE A 486 -27.34 20.06 2.96
C PHE A 486 -28.03 21.44 2.86
N VAL A 487 -27.46 22.36 2.07
CA VAL A 487 -28.00 23.72 1.88
C VAL A 487 -29.40 23.72 1.28
N LYS A 488 -29.68 22.82 0.33
CA LYS A 488 -31.04 22.67 -0.23
C LYS A 488 -32.09 22.37 0.83
N LYS A 489 -31.73 21.65 1.89
CA LYS A 489 -32.68 21.23 2.91
C LYS A 489 -32.69 22.13 4.15
N TYR A 490 -31.51 22.55 4.62
CA TYR A 490 -31.35 23.26 5.88
C TYR A 490 -30.87 24.71 5.75
N GLY A 491 -30.58 25.16 4.52
CA GLY A 491 -30.04 26.49 4.28
C GLY A 491 -28.56 26.64 4.62
N ILE A 492 -28.08 27.88 4.54
CA ILE A 492 -26.70 28.22 4.90
C ILE A 492 -26.64 28.48 6.40
N ILE A 493 -25.78 27.72 7.09
CA ILE A 493 -25.50 27.86 8.52
C ILE A 493 -24.05 28.32 8.67
N PRO A 494 -23.77 29.42 9.36
CA PRO A 494 -22.42 29.93 9.59
C PRO A 494 -21.51 28.88 10.23
N ARG A 495 -20.25 28.76 9.77
CA ARG A 495 -19.23 27.78 10.19
C ARG A 495 -19.57 26.31 9.87
N VAL A 496 -20.75 26.04 9.25
CA VAL A 496 -21.17 24.68 8.88
C VAL A 496 -21.29 24.54 7.38
N SER A 497 -22.10 25.40 6.73
CA SER A 497 -22.40 25.29 5.29
C SER A 497 -22.22 26.60 4.52
N ASP A 498 -21.55 27.57 5.10
CA ASP A 498 -21.23 28.87 4.49
C ASP A 498 -20.08 28.82 3.48
N LYS A 499 -19.23 27.82 3.55
CA LYS A 499 -18.26 27.47 2.49
C LYS A 499 -18.94 26.71 1.35
N SER A 500 -18.32 26.65 0.17
CA SER A 500 -18.81 25.87 -0.99
C SER A 500 -18.57 24.36 -0.87
N TYR A 501 -17.89 23.91 0.20
CA TYR A 501 -17.48 22.53 0.44
C TYR A 501 -17.60 22.17 1.92
N PHE A 502 -17.60 20.86 2.22
CA PHE A 502 -17.39 20.30 3.55
C PHE A 502 -15.95 19.82 3.73
N THR A 503 -15.49 19.71 4.96
CA THR A 503 -14.17 19.16 5.30
C THR A 503 -14.11 17.65 4.97
N ASN A 504 -12.96 17.22 4.46
CA ASN A 504 -12.72 15.82 4.19
C ASN A 504 -12.61 15.00 5.47
N SER A 505 -13.15 13.77 5.45
CA SER A 505 -12.97 12.79 6.51
C SER A 505 -13.28 13.32 7.92
N PHE A 506 -12.37 13.09 8.85
CA PHE A 506 -12.36 13.56 10.25
C PHE A 506 -11.35 14.68 10.50
N HIS A 507 -10.85 15.32 9.44
CA HIS A 507 -9.80 16.33 9.55
C HIS A 507 -10.32 17.64 10.16
N CYS A 508 -9.38 18.39 10.75
CA CYS A 508 -9.61 19.80 11.04
C CYS A 508 -9.88 20.56 9.72
N ALA A 509 -10.72 21.58 9.76
CA ALA A 509 -11.01 22.35 8.55
C ALA A 509 -9.74 23.02 8.00
N VAL A 510 -9.64 23.07 6.68
CA VAL A 510 -8.43 23.55 5.98
C VAL A 510 -8.11 25.02 6.26
N TYR A 511 -9.12 25.80 6.64
CA TYR A 511 -9.02 27.24 6.96
C TYR A 511 -8.75 27.54 8.45
N GLU A 512 -8.61 26.49 9.29
CA GLU A 512 -8.26 26.69 10.71
C GLU A 512 -6.80 27.13 10.84
N ASP A 513 -6.56 28.16 11.66
CA ASP A 513 -5.22 28.67 11.93
C ASP A 513 -4.52 27.83 13.00
N ILE A 514 -4.12 26.63 12.62
CA ILE A 514 -3.40 25.69 13.45
C ILE A 514 -2.12 25.21 12.75
N ASN A 515 -1.04 25.05 13.50
CA ASN A 515 0.21 24.53 12.95
C ASN A 515 0.17 22.99 12.80
N PRO A 516 1.12 22.40 12.05
CA PRO A 516 1.14 20.94 11.84
C PRO A 516 1.16 20.10 13.13
N ILE A 517 1.84 20.55 14.18
CA ILE A 517 1.90 19.85 15.48
C ILE A 517 0.52 19.83 16.15
N GLN A 518 -0.18 20.96 16.15
CA GLN A 518 -1.55 21.08 16.69
C GLN A 518 -2.50 20.20 15.91
N LYS A 519 -2.43 20.23 14.56
CA LYS A 519 -3.26 19.41 13.69
C LYS A 519 -3.04 17.92 13.92
N GLN A 520 -1.80 17.46 13.95
CA GLN A 520 -1.47 16.06 14.25
C GLN A 520 -2.00 15.63 15.62
N ASN A 521 -1.91 16.47 16.66
CA ASN A 521 -2.46 16.17 17.99
C ASN A 521 -3.98 16.02 17.98
N LYS A 522 -4.69 16.89 17.27
CA LYS A 522 -6.16 16.88 17.21
C LYS A 522 -6.71 15.69 16.42
N GLU A 523 -6.04 15.31 15.36
CA GLU A 523 -6.49 14.22 14.50
C GLU A 523 -6.04 12.82 14.97
N TYR A 524 -5.05 12.74 15.87
CA TYR A 524 -4.44 11.50 16.35
C TYR A 524 -5.45 10.46 16.81
N ARG A 525 -6.42 10.84 17.64
CA ARG A 525 -7.40 9.92 18.22
C ARG A 525 -8.35 9.36 17.16
N CYS A 526 -8.86 10.21 16.29
CA CYS A 526 -9.73 9.81 15.17
C CYS A 526 -8.98 8.94 14.15
N PHE A 527 -7.70 9.27 13.88
CA PHE A 527 -6.86 8.50 12.98
C PHE A 527 -6.75 7.03 13.40
N HIS A 528 -6.53 6.77 14.69
CA HIS A 528 -6.39 5.40 15.20
C HIS A 528 -7.71 4.62 15.33
N LEU A 529 -8.86 5.27 15.20
CA LEU A 529 -10.18 4.63 15.14
C LEU A 529 -10.57 4.22 13.71
N THR A 530 -9.78 4.57 12.70
CA THR A 530 -10.01 4.22 11.30
C THR A 530 -9.09 3.08 10.86
N ASN A 531 -9.62 1.89 10.64
CA ASN A 531 -8.88 0.67 10.29
C ASN A 531 -8.97 0.28 8.80
N GLY A 532 -9.84 0.94 8.02
CA GLY A 532 -10.05 0.69 6.59
C GLY A 532 -9.24 1.58 5.65
N GLY A 533 -8.43 2.46 6.20
CA GLY A 533 -7.55 3.37 5.48
C GLY A 533 -7.81 4.84 5.81
N ASN A 534 -6.73 5.57 5.97
CA ASN A 534 -6.71 7.00 6.22
C ASN A 534 -5.33 7.54 5.84
N ILE A 535 -5.22 8.84 5.71
CA ILE A 535 -3.96 9.54 5.52
C ILE A 535 -4.02 10.84 6.31
N GLN A 536 -2.96 11.12 7.06
CA GLN A 536 -2.74 12.41 7.68
C GLN A 536 -1.97 13.30 6.69
N TYR A 537 -2.35 14.54 6.54
CA TYR A 537 -1.61 15.50 5.73
C TYR A 537 -1.66 16.89 6.35
N CYS A 538 -0.48 17.52 6.39
CA CYS A 538 -0.30 18.88 6.87
C CYS A 538 0.33 19.75 5.78
N ARG A 539 -0.02 21.02 5.74
CA ARG A 539 0.74 22.01 4.99
C ARG A 539 2.03 22.31 5.75
N TYR A 540 3.14 22.20 5.04
CA TYR A 540 4.47 22.49 5.58
C TYR A 540 4.98 23.81 4.98
N PRO A 541 4.60 24.97 5.56
CA PRO A 541 5.00 26.28 5.05
C PRO A 541 6.44 26.62 5.44
N LEU A 542 7.37 25.73 5.08
CA LEU A 542 8.72 25.76 5.64
C LEU A 542 9.77 26.22 4.63
N ASP A 543 9.39 26.82 3.51
CA ASP A 543 10.30 27.37 2.49
C ASP A 543 11.51 26.48 2.19
N TYR A 544 11.27 25.15 1.99
CA TYR A 544 12.30 24.12 1.85
C TYR A 544 13.23 23.93 3.07
N ASN A 545 12.80 24.29 4.28
CA ASN A 545 13.54 23.95 5.50
C ASN A 545 13.45 22.43 5.77
N LEU A 546 14.44 21.71 5.23
CA LEU A 546 14.48 20.24 5.27
C LEU A 546 14.59 19.71 6.72
N ASP A 547 15.30 20.39 7.61
CA ASP A 547 15.45 19.96 9.00
C ASP A 547 14.13 20.03 9.76
N ALA A 548 13.35 21.10 9.54
CA ALA A 548 12.03 21.22 10.11
C ALA A 548 11.06 20.17 9.54
N MET A 549 11.11 19.92 8.23
CA MET A 549 10.32 18.87 7.57
C MET A 549 10.68 17.49 8.13
N LYS A 550 11.96 17.16 8.21
CA LYS A 550 12.48 15.91 8.80
C LYS A 550 11.95 15.71 10.22
N THR A 551 12.00 16.74 11.04
CA THR A 551 11.52 16.72 12.43
C THR A 551 10.02 16.45 12.52
N LEU A 552 9.22 17.12 11.70
CA LEU A 552 7.76 16.95 11.69
C LEU A 552 7.33 15.58 11.15
N VAL A 553 8.01 15.08 10.11
CA VAL A 553 7.75 13.73 9.59
C VAL A 553 8.16 12.67 10.62
N ARG A 554 9.33 12.77 11.26
CA ARG A 554 9.72 11.85 12.36
C ARG A 554 8.68 11.83 13.47
N ARG A 555 8.18 13.00 13.84
CA ARG A 555 7.11 13.10 14.84
C ARG A 555 5.85 12.35 14.39
N ALA A 556 5.41 12.55 13.15
CA ALA A 556 4.27 11.84 12.58
C ALA A 556 4.48 10.31 12.56
N MET A 557 5.68 9.87 12.22
CA MET A 557 6.06 8.45 12.26
C MET A 557 6.01 7.88 13.69
N GLY A 558 6.51 8.62 14.68
CA GLY A 558 6.39 8.23 16.10
C GLY A 558 4.93 8.15 16.59
N MET A 559 4.02 8.89 15.98
CA MET A 559 2.57 8.83 16.22
C MET A 559 1.87 7.69 15.43
N GLY A 560 2.59 6.98 14.56
CA GLY A 560 2.05 5.87 13.78
C GLY A 560 1.21 6.28 12.56
N PHE A 561 1.41 7.48 12.05
CA PHE A 561 0.65 7.99 10.92
C PHE A 561 1.11 7.42 9.57
N TYR A 562 0.19 7.48 8.62
CA TYR A 562 0.48 7.59 7.21
C TYR A 562 0.45 9.08 6.86
N GLU A 563 1.62 9.67 6.66
CA GLU A 563 1.81 11.11 6.51
C GLU A 563 2.06 11.49 5.07
N GLY A 564 1.27 12.41 4.55
CA GLY A 564 1.47 13.03 3.24
C GLY A 564 1.81 14.51 3.38
N LEU A 565 2.92 14.96 2.77
CA LEU A 565 3.25 16.38 2.72
C LEU A 565 2.30 17.11 1.77
N ASN A 566 1.82 18.27 2.20
CA ASN A 566 1.00 19.14 1.39
C ASN A 566 1.74 20.46 1.14
N LEU A 567 2.14 20.66 -0.11
CA LEU A 567 2.79 21.85 -0.64
C LEU A 567 2.04 22.26 -1.92
N GLN A 568 2.30 23.47 -2.41
CA GLN A 568 1.90 23.88 -3.75
C GLN A 568 3.16 23.91 -4.62
N LEU A 569 3.15 23.21 -5.74
CA LEU A 569 4.25 23.23 -6.70
C LEU A 569 3.80 23.87 -8.01
N ASP A 570 4.54 24.88 -8.42
CA ASP A 570 4.32 25.58 -9.68
C ASP A 570 5.49 25.29 -10.65
N PHE A 571 5.14 25.06 -11.91
CA PHE A 571 6.08 24.81 -12.99
C PHE A 571 5.84 25.74 -14.15
N CYS A 572 6.85 26.53 -14.54
CA CYS A 572 6.76 27.42 -15.69
C CYS A 572 6.88 26.65 -17.01
N ASN A 573 5.85 26.69 -17.84
CA ASN A 573 5.85 26.05 -19.16
C ASN A 573 6.73 26.78 -20.18
N SER A 574 7.11 28.02 -19.92
CA SER A 574 7.96 28.83 -20.81
C SER A 574 9.45 28.61 -20.59
N CYS A 575 9.93 28.57 -19.35
CA CYS A 575 11.37 28.46 -19.05
C CYS A 575 11.78 27.23 -18.28
N GLY A 576 10.84 26.37 -17.85
CA GLY A 576 11.10 25.13 -17.11
C GLY A 576 11.45 25.31 -15.64
N ASP A 577 11.33 26.52 -15.11
CA ASP A 577 11.61 26.79 -13.70
C ASP A 577 10.51 26.22 -12.78
N GLN A 578 10.88 25.73 -11.62
CA GLN A 578 9.97 25.21 -10.60
C GLN A 578 10.04 26.09 -9.35
N PHE A 579 8.90 26.47 -8.82
CA PHE A 579 8.76 27.38 -7.69
C PHE A 579 7.51 27.06 -6.86
N ILE A 580 7.30 27.81 -5.80
CA ILE A 580 6.17 27.64 -4.88
C ILE A 580 5.34 28.91 -4.87
N ASP A 581 4.00 28.73 -4.90
CA ASP A 581 2.96 29.72 -4.58
C ASP A 581 3.13 31.07 -5.27
N ALA A 582 3.31 31.06 -6.60
CA ALA A 582 3.30 32.28 -7.38
C ALA A 582 2.44 32.16 -8.64
N ASP A 583 1.76 33.23 -9.03
CA ASP A 583 0.94 33.29 -10.24
C ASP A 583 1.72 33.71 -11.48
N GLU A 584 2.94 34.17 -11.29
CA GLU A 584 3.92 34.53 -12.34
C GLU A 584 5.25 33.88 -12.05
N CYS A 585 5.92 33.38 -13.08
CA CYS A 585 7.23 32.78 -12.95
C CYS A 585 8.25 33.82 -12.42
N PRO A 586 8.88 33.59 -11.26
CA PRO A 586 9.84 34.56 -10.69
C PRO A 586 11.10 34.74 -11.57
N LYS A 587 11.38 33.81 -12.47
CA LYS A 587 12.54 33.83 -13.34
C LYS A 587 12.30 34.55 -14.68
N CYS A 588 11.16 34.35 -15.32
CA CYS A 588 10.89 34.89 -16.65
C CYS A 588 9.60 35.73 -16.76
N GLY A 589 8.84 35.90 -15.70
CA GLY A 589 7.61 36.68 -15.68
C GLY A 589 6.43 36.06 -16.46
N SER A 590 6.52 34.79 -16.87
CA SER A 590 5.46 34.11 -17.62
C SER A 590 4.32 33.68 -16.70
N ASN A 591 3.07 33.88 -17.14
CA ASN A 591 1.86 33.36 -16.48
C ASN A 591 1.45 31.98 -16.98
N ASP A 592 2.20 31.40 -17.92
CA ASP A 592 1.97 30.03 -18.41
C ASP A 592 2.56 29.03 -17.40
N ILE A 593 1.78 28.74 -16.38
CA ILE A 593 2.15 27.94 -15.22
C ILE A 593 1.25 26.71 -15.13
N THR A 594 1.86 25.55 -14.93
CA THR A 594 1.18 24.33 -14.48
C THR A 594 1.31 24.22 -12.97
N ARG A 595 0.19 24.06 -12.26
CA ARG A 595 0.14 23.95 -10.80
C ARG A 595 -0.21 22.53 -10.39
N ILE A 596 0.54 22.00 -9.44
CA ILE A 596 0.32 20.69 -8.84
C ILE A 596 0.05 20.88 -7.36
N GLU A 597 -1.04 20.29 -6.88
CA GLU A 597 -1.45 20.33 -5.49
C GLU A 597 -1.92 18.95 -5.02
N ARG A 598 -1.94 18.73 -3.72
CA ARG A 598 -2.47 17.51 -3.13
C ARG A 598 -3.99 17.53 -3.15
N MET A 599 -4.59 16.56 -3.82
CA MET A 599 -6.05 16.41 -3.87
C MET A 599 -6.63 15.79 -2.61
N ASN A 600 -5.94 14.93 -1.97
CA ASN A 600 -6.05 14.29 -0.67
C ASN A 600 -5.05 13.11 -0.68
N GLY A 601 -5.48 11.90 -1.05
CA GLY A 601 -4.61 10.73 -1.14
C GLY A 601 -3.63 10.71 -2.33
N TYR A 602 -3.71 11.67 -3.24
CA TYR A 602 -2.86 11.76 -4.44
C TYR A 602 -2.61 13.21 -4.85
N LEU A 603 -1.70 13.41 -5.80
CA LEU A 603 -1.39 14.71 -6.38
C LEU A 603 -2.15 14.91 -7.70
N GLY A 604 -2.60 16.12 -7.97
CA GLY A 604 -3.30 16.46 -9.19
C GLY A 604 -2.88 17.80 -9.78
N PHE A 605 -3.10 17.98 -11.08
CA PHE A 605 -2.95 19.28 -11.73
C PHE A 605 -4.18 20.12 -11.44
N THR A 606 -4.02 21.25 -10.77
CA THR A 606 -5.12 22.19 -10.49
C THR A 606 -5.22 23.31 -11.51
N ARG A 607 -4.12 23.63 -12.19
CA ARG A 607 -4.05 24.58 -13.29
C ARG A 607 -3.32 23.95 -14.47
N SER A 608 -3.98 23.89 -15.62
CA SER A 608 -3.37 23.44 -16.88
C SER A 608 -2.51 24.54 -17.54
N PRO A 609 -1.66 24.20 -18.51
CA PRO A 609 -0.88 25.18 -19.29
C PRO A 609 -1.70 26.30 -19.93
N GLN A 610 -2.99 26.07 -20.22
CA GLN A 610 -3.89 27.10 -20.77
C GLN A 610 -4.67 27.86 -19.68
N GLY A 611 -4.30 27.71 -18.41
CA GLY A 611 -4.97 28.37 -17.28
C GLY A 611 -6.38 27.82 -16.95
N LYS A 612 -6.77 26.69 -17.55
CA LYS A 612 -8.09 26.09 -17.29
C LYS A 612 -8.09 25.35 -15.96
N PRO A 613 -9.14 25.53 -15.13
CA PRO A 613 -9.32 24.74 -13.92
C PRO A 613 -9.55 23.28 -14.28
N MET A 614 -8.95 22.38 -13.49
CA MET A 614 -8.99 20.92 -13.72
C MET A 614 -9.95 20.20 -12.76
N TYR A 615 -10.52 20.90 -11.79
CA TYR A 615 -11.44 20.37 -10.77
C TYR A 615 -12.70 21.24 -10.67
N ASN A 616 -13.72 20.74 -9.95
CA ASN A 616 -14.93 21.52 -9.69
C ASN A 616 -14.67 22.70 -8.74
N ASP A 617 -15.58 23.69 -8.79
CA ASP A 617 -15.40 24.94 -8.06
C ASP A 617 -15.24 24.72 -6.55
N ALA A 618 -16.03 23.82 -5.96
CA ALA A 618 -15.95 23.51 -4.53
C ALA A 618 -14.55 22.99 -4.11
N LYS A 619 -13.93 22.15 -4.94
CA LYS A 619 -12.56 21.66 -4.68
C LYS A 619 -11.52 22.76 -4.87
N LEU A 620 -11.70 23.60 -5.86
CA LEU A 620 -10.81 24.75 -6.10
C LEU A 620 -10.91 25.79 -4.98
N ASP A 621 -12.10 26.01 -4.42
CA ASP A 621 -12.29 26.90 -3.27
C ASP A 621 -11.65 26.31 -2.01
N GLU A 622 -11.78 25.00 -1.77
CA GLU A 622 -11.11 24.31 -0.67
C GLU A 622 -9.58 24.47 -0.75
N LEU A 623 -9.00 24.35 -1.96
CA LEU A 623 -7.57 24.53 -2.18
C LEU A 623 -7.11 25.96 -1.87
N LYS A 624 -7.90 26.98 -2.25
CA LYS A 624 -7.60 28.40 -1.95
C LYS A 624 -7.70 28.72 -0.46
N ASP A 625 -8.62 28.06 0.25
CA ASP A 625 -8.85 28.28 1.67
C ASP A 625 -7.80 27.61 2.58
N ARG A 626 -6.88 26.82 2.04
CA ARG A 626 -5.88 26.08 2.82
C ARG A 626 -4.89 27.00 3.49
N ILE A 627 -4.99 27.10 4.81
CA ILE A 627 -4.05 27.84 5.67
C ILE A 627 -3.10 26.87 6.39
N SER A 628 -3.67 25.86 7.04
CA SER A 628 -2.95 24.93 7.92
C SER A 628 -2.67 23.58 7.28
N MET A 629 -3.17 23.37 6.11
CA MET A 629 -3.06 22.06 5.44
C MET A 629 -2.23 22.14 4.19
#